data_f4fa289b688fb53568e398fd2ea990f0
#
_entry.id   f4fa289b688fb53568e398fd2ea990f0
#
_cell.length_a   1.000
_cell.length_b   1.000
_cell.length_c   1.000
_cell.angle_alpha   90.00
_cell.angle_beta   90.00
_cell.angle_gamma   90.00
#
_symmetry.space_group_name_H-M   'P 1'
#
loop_
_entity.id
_entity.type
_entity.pdbx_description
1 polymer ?
#
loop_
_entity_poly.entity_id
_entity_poly.type
_entity_poly.pdbx_seq_one_letter_code
_entity_poly.pdbx_strand_id
1 'polypeptide(L)'
;MSAAAPVRVSGHQGTPEWLDNRRDVVGSSDIPVVTGSSPYRTSLVDLWAVKTRELEPSEPDDEDAERFWWGHALEEPIAQRYALATGRKVRRVNDQLRHPEHRWVGASLDRVVVGERRIVEVKWAPRGAWEASKSEPVPGHVQDQVQWQLLVRGWDVADVAVLDGDRLAIHELAADAGYQADLLEIAYQRLWRHVEAGTMPKLDASEDTRRTLASLANRRRLANTPHLDAREYPDLSDMALRLRGAQAAEKAAKEQVGTLKNAIGAVLLSAAAGGVDGDGWRIDWHQQAENTKAVRDDAAIAAAYRSLIEPLLLMGDVSIRGALRDAGIDPDQPDVLDAIEALHATTKTTGGARPMRLWWKSEETGKWQ
;
A
#
# COMPACT_ATOMS: atom_id res chain seq x y z
N MET A 1 -30.62 -16.42 22.54
CA MET A 1 -31.52 -15.80 21.51
C MET A 1 -30.86 -16.02 20.16
N SER A 2 -31.58 -16.52 19.15
CA SER A 2 -31.01 -16.68 17.82
C SER A 2 -30.73 -15.28 17.23
N ALA A 3 -29.48 -14.97 16.92
CA ALA A 3 -29.16 -13.71 16.23
C ALA A 3 -29.96 -13.61 14.92
N ALA A 4 -30.48 -12.43 14.63
CA ALA A 4 -31.21 -12.18 13.36
C ALA A 4 -30.26 -12.47 12.18
N ALA A 5 -30.82 -13.03 11.11
CA ALA A 5 -30.01 -13.33 9.92
C ALA A 5 -29.54 -12.04 9.22
N PRO A 6 -28.32 -11.99 8.69
CA PRO A 6 -27.83 -10.84 7.94
C PRO A 6 -28.67 -10.61 6.67
N VAL A 7 -28.78 -9.35 6.28
CA VAL A 7 -29.49 -8.94 5.05
C VAL A 7 -28.54 -9.10 3.87
N ARG A 8 -28.98 -9.82 2.84
CA ARG A 8 -28.25 -9.92 1.57
C ARG A 8 -28.55 -8.71 0.71
N VAL A 9 -27.52 -8.17 0.08
CA VAL A 9 -27.63 -7.06 -0.87
C VAL A 9 -27.34 -7.59 -2.27
N SER A 10 -28.12 -7.14 -3.24
CA SER A 10 -27.93 -7.49 -4.66
C SER A 10 -26.58 -7.00 -5.18
N GLY A 11 -26.13 -7.62 -6.27
CA GLY A 11 -24.83 -7.32 -6.90
C GLY A 11 -23.81 -8.43 -6.63
N HIS A 12 -23.21 -8.94 -7.71
CA HIS A 12 -22.13 -9.93 -7.62
C HIS A 12 -20.79 -9.22 -7.48
N GLN A 13 -19.89 -9.82 -6.72
CA GLN A 13 -18.52 -9.33 -6.50
C GLN A 13 -17.87 -8.87 -7.82
N GLY A 14 -17.35 -7.63 -7.83
CA GLY A 14 -16.71 -7.03 -9.00
C GLY A 14 -17.65 -6.31 -9.97
N THR A 15 -18.97 -6.36 -9.78
CA THR A 15 -19.90 -5.58 -10.61
C THR A 15 -19.97 -4.11 -10.13
N PRO A 16 -20.33 -3.16 -11.03
CA PRO A 16 -20.52 -1.76 -10.63
C PRO A 16 -21.54 -1.59 -9.50
N GLU A 17 -22.63 -2.37 -9.50
CA GLU A 17 -23.63 -2.36 -8.44
C GLU A 17 -23.04 -2.81 -7.09
N TRP A 18 -22.21 -3.84 -7.09
CA TRP A 18 -21.53 -4.32 -5.88
C TRP A 18 -20.55 -3.27 -5.35
N LEU A 19 -19.78 -2.61 -6.24
CA LEU A 19 -18.86 -1.53 -5.88
C LEU A 19 -19.61 -0.33 -5.27
N ASP A 20 -20.75 0.05 -5.84
CA ASP A 20 -21.58 1.15 -5.32
C ASP A 20 -22.17 0.80 -3.95
N ASN A 21 -22.68 -0.42 -3.78
CA ASN A 21 -23.21 -0.89 -2.50
C ASN A 21 -22.18 -0.89 -1.37
N ARG A 22 -20.89 -1.03 -1.67
CA ARG A 22 -19.80 -0.92 -0.68
C ARG A 22 -19.65 0.48 -0.10
N ARG A 23 -20.10 1.51 -0.81
CA ARG A 23 -20.07 2.90 -0.33
C ARG A 23 -21.05 3.14 0.81
N ASP A 24 -22.14 2.39 0.86
CA ASP A 24 -23.22 2.52 1.85
C ASP A 24 -22.92 1.84 3.19
N VAL A 25 -21.79 1.19 3.32
CA VAL A 25 -21.43 0.42 4.52
C VAL A 25 -19.94 0.58 4.87
N VAL A 26 -19.61 0.34 6.13
CA VAL A 26 -18.24 0.01 6.54
C VAL A 26 -18.09 -1.49 6.34
N GLY A 27 -17.30 -1.87 5.34
CA GLY A 27 -17.03 -3.27 5.00
C GLY A 27 -15.91 -3.87 5.87
N SER A 28 -15.82 -5.20 5.90
CA SER A 28 -14.78 -5.89 6.66
C SER A 28 -13.36 -5.51 6.23
N SER A 29 -13.13 -5.22 4.95
CA SER A 29 -11.84 -4.74 4.45
C SER A 29 -11.54 -3.26 4.80
N ASP A 30 -12.56 -2.49 5.23
CA ASP A 30 -12.39 -1.10 5.63
C ASP A 30 -11.93 -0.99 7.09
N ILE A 31 -12.23 -2.00 7.91
CA ILE A 31 -11.97 -1.99 9.36
C ILE A 31 -10.49 -1.78 9.69
N PRO A 32 -9.53 -2.46 9.05
CA PRO A 32 -8.12 -2.19 9.29
C PRO A 32 -7.71 -0.72 9.08
N VAL A 33 -8.30 -0.04 8.12
CA VAL A 33 -8.07 1.40 7.90
C VAL A 33 -8.66 2.21 9.05
N VAL A 34 -9.86 1.84 9.49
CA VAL A 34 -10.56 2.54 10.59
C VAL A 34 -9.84 2.36 11.92
N THR A 35 -9.33 1.18 12.23
CA THR A 35 -8.54 0.90 13.44
C THR A 35 -7.14 1.50 13.38
N GLY A 36 -6.60 1.67 12.18
CA GLY A 36 -5.22 2.08 11.93
C GLY A 36 -4.24 0.89 11.88
N SER A 37 -4.75 -0.34 11.79
CA SER A 37 -3.96 -1.58 11.65
C SER A 37 -3.62 -1.93 10.20
N SER A 38 -4.18 -1.20 9.22
CA SER A 38 -3.98 -1.48 7.80
C SER A 38 -2.51 -1.36 7.38
N PRO A 39 -1.94 -2.37 6.72
CA PRO A 39 -0.61 -2.26 6.12
C PRO A 39 -0.62 -1.53 4.77
N TYR A 40 -1.80 -1.22 4.24
CA TYR A 40 -1.96 -0.61 2.91
C TYR A 40 -2.06 0.91 3.00
N ARG A 41 -1.69 1.57 1.90
CA ARG A 41 -1.73 3.02 1.73
C ARG A 41 -3.17 3.49 1.47
N THR A 42 -3.94 3.64 2.52
CA THR A 42 -5.29 4.21 2.48
C THR A 42 -5.54 4.95 3.78
N SER A 43 -5.94 6.20 3.69
CA SER A 43 -6.26 7.01 4.87
C SER A 43 -7.74 6.93 5.24
N LEU A 44 -8.04 7.29 6.48
CA LEU A 44 -9.42 7.40 6.93
C LEU A 44 -10.21 8.46 6.14
N VAL A 45 -9.52 9.52 5.70
CA VAL A 45 -10.11 10.60 4.89
C VAL A 45 -10.44 10.11 3.48
N ASP A 46 -9.57 9.26 2.90
CA ASP A 46 -9.83 8.64 1.62
C ASP A 46 -11.07 7.75 1.67
N LEU A 47 -11.13 6.89 2.68
CA LEU A 47 -12.28 6.03 2.91
C LEU A 47 -13.57 6.85 3.10
N TRP A 48 -13.53 7.92 3.89
CA TRP A 48 -14.66 8.83 4.07
C TRP A 48 -15.08 9.48 2.74
N ALA A 49 -14.14 9.97 1.94
CA ALA A 49 -14.45 10.60 0.66
C ALA A 49 -15.12 9.65 -0.33
N VAL A 50 -14.72 8.37 -0.32
CA VAL A 50 -15.38 7.32 -1.10
C VAL A 50 -16.78 7.02 -0.56
N LYS A 51 -16.96 6.88 0.77
CA LYS A 51 -18.26 6.57 1.39
C LYS A 51 -19.27 7.71 1.21
N THR A 52 -18.81 8.96 1.21
CA THR A 52 -19.66 10.15 0.95
C THR A 52 -19.86 10.44 -0.53
N ARG A 53 -19.27 9.65 -1.43
CA ARG A 53 -19.31 9.87 -2.89
C ARG A 53 -18.64 11.19 -3.32
N GLU A 54 -17.81 11.77 -2.46
CA GLU A 54 -16.99 12.93 -2.80
C GLU A 54 -15.87 12.57 -3.78
N LEU A 55 -15.35 11.34 -3.71
CA LEU A 55 -14.38 10.80 -4.67
C LEU A 55 -14.78 9.39 -5.12
N GLU A 56 -14.31 9.01 -6.30
CA GLU A 56 -14.28 7.62 -6.71
C GLU A 56 -13.12 6.91 -5.99
N PRO A 57 -13.22 5.57 -5.77
CA PRO A 57 -12.08 4.80 -5.30
C PRO A 57 -10.85 5.06 -6.18
N SER A 58 -9.70 5.31 -5.55
CA SER A 58 -8.45 5.45 -6.28
C SER A 58 -8.03 4.13 -6.92
N GLU A 59 -7.49 4.20 -8.12
CA GLU A 59 -6.81 3.04 -8.70
C GLU A 59 -5.58 2.71 -7.84
N PRO A 60 -5.33 1.40 -7.58
CA PRO A 60 -4.14 0.98 -6.88
C PRO A 60 -2.89 1.36 -7.70
N ASP A 61 -1.79 1.65 -7.03
CA ASP A 61 -0.51 1.76 -7.73
C ASP A 61 -0.04 0.39 -8.27
N ASP A 62 1.01 0.38 -9.11
CA ASP A 62 1.46 -0.84 -9.80
C ASP A 62 1.80 -1.98 -8.82
N GLU A 63 2.38 -1.67 -7.65
CA GLU A 63 2.74 -2.67 -6.64
C GLU A 63 1.50 -3.25 -5.96
N ASP A 64 0.55 -2.42 -5.58
CA ASP A 64 -0.71 -2.85 -4.98
C ASP A 64 -1.60 -3.55 -6.00
N ALA A 65 -1.61 -3.11 -7.27
CA ALA A 65 -2.34 -3.77 -8.35
C ALA A 65 -1.85 -5.20 -8.58
N GLU A 66 -0.54 -5.42 -8.62
CA GLU A 66 0.08 -6.75 -8.74
C GLU A 66 -0.29 -7.63 -7.53
N ARG A 67 -0.21 -7.09 -6.31
CA ARG A 67 -0.60 -7.80 -5.08
C ARG A 67 -2.07 -8.20 -5.07
N PHE A 68 -2.96 -7.31 -5.48
CA PHE A 68 -4.39 -7.60 -5.57
C PHE A 68 -4.69 -8.64 -6.64
N TRP A 69 -3.99 -8.58 -7.78
CA TRP A 69 -4.13 -9.58 -8.82
C TRP A 69 -3.76 -10.97 -8.32
N TRP A 70 -2.60 -11.12 -7.64
CA TRP A 70 -2.19 -12.38 -7.04
C TRP A 70 -3.18 -12.86 -5.98
N GLY A 71 -3.66 -11.96 -5.12
CA GLY A 71 -4.68 -12.28 -4.12
C GLY A 71 -5.92 -12.90 -4.75
N HIS A 72 -6.44 -12.29 -5.80
CA HIS A 72 -7.61 -12.81 -6.52
C HIS A 72 -7.31 -14.12 -7.28
N ALA A 73 -6.17 -14.20 -7.96
CA ALA A 73 -5.80 -15.39 -8.74
C ALA A 73 -5.60 -16.63 -7.87
N LEU A 74 -5.07 -16.45 -6.65
CA LEU A 74 -4.78 -17.53 -5.72
C LEU A 74 -5.93 -17.87 -4.78
N GLU A 75 -6.98 -17.06 -4.69
CA GLU A 75 -8.12 -17.28 -3.78
C GLU A 75 -8.74 -18.68 -3.98
N GLU A 76 -9.05 -19.08 -5.22
CA GLU A 76 -9.66 -20.38 -5.50
C GLU A 76 -8.71 -21.56 -5.23
N PRO A 77 -7.44 -21.57 -5.71
CA PRO A 77 -6.48 -22.59 -5.36
C PRO A 77 -6.27 -22.78 -3.85
N ILE A 78 -6.20 -21.69 -3.08
CA ILE A 78 -6.05 -21.76 -1.62
C ILE A 78 -7.30 -22.36 -0.98
N ALA A 79 -8.50 -21.95 -1.43
CA ALA A 79 -9.76 -22.50 -0.93
C ALA A 79 -9.89 -24.02 -1.22
N GLN A 80 -9.46 -24.46 -2.41
CA GLN A 80 -9.41 -25.89 -2.75
C GLN A 80 -8.41 -26.63 -1.89
N ARG A 81 -7.24 -26.06 -1.65
CA ARG A 81 -6.21 -26.66 -0.78
C ARG A 81 -6.65 -26.74 0.66
N TYR A 82 -7.38 -25.71 1.16
CA TYR A 82 -8.04 -25.74 2.47
C TYR A 82 -9.05 -26.91 2.56
N ALA A 83 -9.91 -27.05 1.55
CA ALA A 83 -10.90 -28.13 1.52
C ALA A 83 -10.26 -29.51 1.57
N LEU A 84 -9.16 -29.72 0.82
CA LEU A 84 -8.39 -30.97 0.84
C LEU A 84 -7.70 -31.21 2.19
N ALA A 85 -7.16 -30.17 2.81
CA ALA A 85 -6.44 -30.29 4.08
C ALA A 85 -7.36 -30.58 5.26
N THR A 86 -8.58 -30.04 5.24
CA THR A 86 -9.54 -30.15 6.34
C THR A 86 -10.63 -31.23 6.14
N GLY A 87 -10.80 -31.70 4.90
CA GLY A 87 -11.91 -32.56 4.50
C GLY A 87 -13.26 -31.84 4.42
N ARG A 88 -13.28 -30.52 4.65
CA ARG A 88 -14.51 -29.69 4.63
C ARG A 88 -14.86 -29.28 3.21
N LYS A 89 -16.16 -29.29 2.88
CA LYS A 89 -16.64 -28.69 1.64
C LYS A 89 -16.86 -27.21 1.85
N VAL A 90 -16.31 -26.37 0.96
CA VAL A 90 -16.51 -24.93 0.99
C VAL A 90 -17.33 -24.46 -0.21
N ARG A 91 -18.01 -23.34 -0.06
CA ARG A 91 -18.67 -22.64 -1.17
C ARG A 91 -18.36 -21.16 -1.14
N ARG A 92 -18.28 -20.56 -2.31
CA ARG A 92 -18.12 -19.11 -2.49
C ARG A 92 -19.35 -18.35 -1.97
N VAL A 93 -19.13 -17.16 -1.42
CA VAL A 93 -20.19 -16.23 -1.04
C VAL A 93 -20.05 -15.01 -1.94
N ASN A 94 -21.00 -14.86 -2.88
CA ASN A 94 -20.98 -13.77 -3.86
C ASN A 94 -21.76 -12.54 -3.38
N ASP A 95 -22.60 -12.72 -2.36
CA ASP A 95 -23.46 -11.65 -1.86
C ASP A 95 -22.70 -10.78 -0.85
N GLN A 96 -22.92 -9.47 -0.91
CA GLN A 96 -22.61 -8.59 0.19
C GLN A 96 -23.62 -8.77 1.31
N LEU A 97 -23.16 -8.82 2.54
CA LEU A 97 -24.00 -8.97 3.72
C LEU A 97 -24.05 -7.65 4.49
N ARG A 98 -25.21 -7.33 5.07
CA ARG A 98 -25.38 -6.22 6.02
C ARG A 98 -25.85 -6.76 7.36
N HIS A 99 -25.33 -6.17 8.43
CA HIS A 99 -25.79 -6.48 9.79
C HIS A 99 -27.30 -6.20 9.93
N PRO A 100 -28.07 -7.06 10.57
CA PRO A 100 -29.51 -6.90 10.65
C PRO A 100 -29.98 -5.64 11.39
N GLU A 101 -29.25 -5.23 12.42
CA GLU A 101 -29.57 -4.07 13.25
C GLU A 101 -28.80 -2.81 12.82
N HIS A 102 -27.52 -2.97 12.43
CA HIS A 102 -26.66 -1.86 12.01
C HIS A 102 -26.50 -1.86 10.48
N ARG A 103 -27.40 -1.18 9.77
CA ARG A 103 -27.46 -1.20 8.31
C ARG A 103 -26.22 -0.67 7.60
N TRP A 104 -25.42 0.13 8.29
CA TRP A 104 -24.15 0.68 7.83
C TRP A 104 -22.96 -0.29 8.02
N VAL A 105 -23.19 -1.42 8.67
CA VAL A 105 -22.18 -2.46 8.93
C VAL A 105 -22.34 -3.57 7.90
N GLY A 106 -21.31 -3.79 7.09
CA GLY A 106 -21.35 -4.78 6.02
C GLY A 106 -20.12 -5.65 5.94
N ALA A 107 -20.25 -6.79 5.25
CA ALA A 107 -19.13 -7.68 4.98
C ALA A 107 -19.30 -8.41 3.66
N SER A 108 -18.18 -8.69 3.00
CA SER A 108 -18.06 -9.72 1.96
C SER A 108 -17.25 -10.87 2.54
N LEU A 109 -17.62 -12.09 2.22
CA LEU A 109 -16.97 -13.31 2.69
C LEU A 109 -16.39 -14.05 1.48
N ASP A 110 -15.20 -14.60 1.61
CA ASP A 110 -14.61 -15.40 0.53
C ASP A 110 -15.32 -16.74 0.41
N ARG A 111 -15.32 -17.53 1.49
CA ARG A 111 -15.93 -18.86 1.53
C ARG A 111 -16.65 -19.09 2.86
N VAL A 112 -17.56 -20.05 2.83
CA VAL A 112 -18.15 -20.66 4.04
C VAL A 112 -18.13 -22.17 3.92
N VAL A 113 -18.02 -22.87 5.05
CA VAL A 113 -18.09 -24.30 5.10
C VAL A 113 -19.55 -24.75 4.92
N VAL A 114 -19.77 -25.74 4.07
CA VAL A 114 -21.10 -26.28 3.79
C VAL A 114 -21.55 -27.16 4.97
N GLY A 115 -22.69 -26.82 5.57
CA GLY A 115 -23.23 -27.54 6.72
C GLY A 115 -22.70 -27.08 8.08
N GLU A 116 -21.75 -26.15 8.13
CA GLU A 116 -21.21 -25.57 9.38
C GLU A 116 -21.42 -24.05 9.41
N ARG A 117 -21.48 -23.47 10.62
CA ARG A 117 -21.49 -22.01 10.85
C ARG A 117 -20.06 -21.49 10.92
N ARG A 118 -19.29 -21.67 9.84
CA ARG A 118 -17.86 -21.36 9.77
C ARG A 118 -17.54 -20.56 8.51
N ILE A 119 -16.90 -19.41 8.71
CA ILE A 119 -16.32 -18.58 7.63
C ILE A 119 -14.94 -19.13 7.30
N VAL A 120 -14.53 -19.02 6.06
CA VAL A 120 -13.14 -19.22 5.63
C VAL A 120 -12.69 -17.98 4.90
N GLU A 121 -11.80 -17.24 5.54
CA GLU A 121 -11.09 -16.10 4.96
C GLU A 121 -9.83 -16.61 4.28
N VAL A 122 -9.60 -16.22 3.04
CA VAL A 122 -8.48 -16.67 2.23
C VAL A 122 -7.44 -15.56 2.11
N LYS A 123 -6.20 -15.87 2.42
CA LYS A 123 -5.08 -14.93 2.33
C LYS A 123 -3.90 -15.52 1.58
N TRP A 124 -3.21 -14.67 0.87
CA TRP A 124 -1.91 -14.94 0.29
C TRP A 124 -0.89 -13.93 0.81
N ALA A 125 0.30 -14.40 1.10
CA ALA A 125 1.45 -13.58 1.47
C ALA A 125 2.70 -14.10 0.78
N PRO A 126 3.63 -13.26 0.31
CA PRO A 126 4.96 -13.67 -0.06
C PRO A 126 5.63 -14.40 1.11
N ARG A 127 6.56 -15.33 0.81
CA ARG A 127 7.24 -16.11 1.83
C ARG A 127 7.86 -15.24 2.93
N GLY A 128 7.45 -15.46 4.17
CA GLY A 128 7.92 -14.74 5.34
C GLY A 128 7.34 -13.34 5.52
N ALA A 129 6.37 -12.95 4.69
CA ALA A 129 5.64 -11.68 4.84
C ALA A 129 4.37 -11.80 5.71
N TRP A 130 4.02 -13.01 6.15
CA TRP A 130 2.95 -13.20 7.11
C TRP A 130 3.45 -12.75 8.49
N GLU A 131 3.21 -11.48 8.81
CA GLU A 131 3.65 -10.86 10.07
C GLU A 131 2.78 -11.33 11.25
N ALA A 132 3.05 -12.54 11.70
CA ALA A 132 2.42 -13.11 12.87
C ALA A 132 3.48 -13.44 13.92
N SER A 133 3.13 -13.29 15.19
CA SER A 133 3.95 -13.72 16.31
C SER A 133 3.52 -15.10 16.79
N LYS A 134 4.32 -15.70 17.68
CA LYS A 134 3.95 -17.00 18.31
C LYS A 134 2.70 -16.89 19.19
N SER A 135 2.47 -15.70 19.77
CA SER A 135 1.32 -15.40 20.62
C SER A 135 0.09 -14.99 19.79
N GLU A 136 0.32 -14.40 18.61
CA GLU A 136 -0.73 -13.94 17.72
C GLU A 136 -0.47 -14.50 16.32
N PRO A 137 -0.99 -15.71 16.02
CA PRO A 137 -0.71 -16.38 14.76
C PRO A 137 -1.41 -15.75 13.54
N VAL A 138 -2.31 -14.78 13.76
CA VAL A 138 -3.00 -14.02 12.73
C VAL A 138 -2.68 -12.53 12.94
N PRO A 139 -2.21 -11.79 11.91
CA PRO A 139 -1.93 -10.37 12.02
C PRO A 139 -3.18 -9.55 12.42
N GLY A 140 -2.99 -8.49 13.21
CA GLY A 140 -4.08 -7.68 13.77
C GLY A 140 -5.07 -7.17 12.73
N HIS A 141 -4.58 -6.69 11.57
CA HIS A 141 -5.45 -6.24 10.49
C HIS A 141 -6.35 -7.35 9.90
N VAL A 142 -5.90 -8.59 9.92
CA VAL A 142 -6.71 -9.73 9.49
C VAL A 142 -7.68 -10.16 10.60
N GLN A 143 -7.25 -10.07 11.87
CA GLN A 143 -8.16 -10.29 13.01
C GLN A 143 -9.32 -9.29 12.98
N ASP A 144 -9.03 -8.00 12.80
CA ASP A 144 -10.03 -6.94 12.64
C ASP A 144 -11.06 -7.29 11.56
N GLN A 145 -10.57 -7.67 10.39
CA GLN A 145 -11.41 -8.06 9.25
C GLN A 145 -12.30 -9.25 9.57
N VAL A 146 -11.74 -10.31 10.15
CA VAL A 146 -12.46 -11.57 10.43
C VAL A 146 -13.46 -11.39 11.57
N GLN A 147 -13.10 -10.66 12.63
CA GLN A 147 -14.05 -10.37 13.72
C GLN A 147 -15.24 -9.56 13.23
N TRP A 148 -15.03 -8.61 12.30
CA TRP A 148 -16.12 -7.89 11.67
C TRP A 148 -17.01 -8.78 10.78
N GLN A 149 -16.43 -9.72 10.05
CA GLN A 149 -17.19 -10.71 9.28
C GLN A 149 -18.04 -11.60 10.17
N LEU A 150 -17.48 -12.06 11.30
CA LEU A 150 -18.20 -12.86 12.30
C LEU A 150 -19.35 -12.07 12.92
N LEU A 151 -19.14 -10.79 13.27
CA LEU A 151 -20.17 -9.88 13.76
C LEU A 151 -21.32 -9.77 12.76
N VAL A 152 -21.03 -9.44 11.49
CA VAL A 152 -22.06 -9.29 10.47
C VAL A 152 -22.82 -10.58 10.21
N ARG A 153 -22.11 -11.71 10.22
CA ARG A 153 -22.69 -13.01 9.93
C ARG A 153 -23.45 -13.61 11.11
N GLY A 154 -23.15 -13.16 12.34
CA GLY A 154 -23.65 -13.73 13.59
C GLY A 154 -23.20 -15.19 13.78
N TRP A 155 -21.95 -15.51 13.41
CA TRP A 155 -21.34 -16.82 13.56
C TRP A 155 -20.18 -16.76 14.56
N ASP A 156 -19.84 -17.95 15.10
CA ASP A 156 -18.98 -18.06 16.25
C ASP A 156 -17.52 -18.38 15.89
N VAL A 157 -17.26 -18.79 14.63
CA VAL A 157 -15.93 -19.24 14.24
C VAL A 157 -15.61 -18.96 12.78
N ALA A 158 -14.35 -18.63 12.53
CA ALA A 158 -13.76 -18.50 11.20
C ALA A 158 -12.40 -19.19 11.14
N ASP A 159 -12.05 -19.72 9.97
CA ASP A 159 -10.70 -20.16 9.65
C ASP A 159 -10.05 -19.13 8.71
N VAL A 160 -8.83 -18.73 9.02
CA VAL A 160 -7.97 -17.98 8.10
C VAL A 160 -7.05 -18.97 7.40
N ALA A 161 -7.30 -19.20 6.11
CA ALA A 161 -6.48 -20.07 5.27
C ALA A 161 -5.46 -19.20 4.53
N VAL A 162 -4.21 -19.20 4.97
CA VAL A 162 -3.15 -18.39 4.38
C VAL A 162 -2.12 -19.26 3.65
N LEU A 163 -1.82 -18.88 2.40
CA LEU A 163 -0.67 -19.37 1.67
C LEU A 163 0.51 -18.42 1.91
N ASP A 164 1.43 -18.78 2.81
CA ASP A 164 2.67 -18.05 3.06
C ASP A 164 3.78 -18.63 2.17
N GLY A 165 4.03 -17.97 1.05
CA GLY A 165 4.90 -18.48 0.00
C GLY A 165 4.38 -19.77 -0.62
N ASP A 166 4.89 -20.91 -0.18
CA ASP A 166 4.52 -22.26 -0.67
C ASP A 166 3.84 -23.14 0.40
N ARG A 167 3.53 -22.58 1.59
CA ARG A 167 2.98 -23.32 2.71
C ARG A 167 1.59 -22.82 3.08
N LEU A 168 0.61 -23.72 3.05
CA LEU A 168 -0.70 -23.43 3.61
C LEU A 168 -0.63 -23.54 5.13
N ALA A 169 -1.05 -22.48 5.82
CA ALA A 169 -1.40 -22.49 7.23
C ALA A 169 -2.89 -22.22 7.40
N ILE A 170 -3.49 -22.80 8.45
CA ILE A 170 -4.90 -22.59 8.78
C ILE A 170 -4.97 -22.20 10.25
N HIS A 171 -5.55 -21.03 10.52
CA HIS A 171 -5.69 -20.50 11.86
C HIS A 171 -7.17 -20.32 12.18
N GLU A 172 -7.62 -20.96 13.25
CA GLU A 172 -8.99 -20.80 13.74
C GLU A 172 -9.08 -19.55 14.61
N LEU A 173 -10.10 -18.72 14.36
CA LEU A 173 -10.46 -17.56 15.15
C LEU A 173 -11.89 -17.74 15.67
N ALA A 174 -12.04 -17.69 17.00
CA ALA A 174 -13.35 -17.61 17.63
C ALA A 174 -13.86 -16.16 17.61
N ALA A 175 -15.19 -16.00 17.57
CA ALA A 175 -15.83 -14.72 17.74
C ALA A 175 -15.57 -14.19 19.16
N ASP A 176 -15.11 -12.96 19.26
CA ASP A 176 -14.92 -12.22 20.50
C ASP A 176 -15.91 -11.06 20.58
N ALA A 177 -16.94 -11.22 21.38
CA ALA A 177 -18.01 -10.23 21.50
C ALA A 177 -17.52 -8.87 22.06
N GLY A 178 -16.51 -8.88 22.93
CA GLY A 178 -15.91 -7.66 23.45
C GLY A 178 -15.16 -6.91 22.37
N TYR A 179 -14.30 -7.64 21.66
CA TYR A 179 -13.55 -7.08 20.52
C TYR A 179 -14.47 -6.57 19.41
N GLN A 180 -15.53 -7.31 19.08
CA GLN A 180 -16.53 -6.89 18.09
C GLN A 180 -17.27 -5.63 18.50
N ALA A 181 -17.60 -5.47 19.78
CA ALA A 181 -18.22 -4.25 20.32
C ALA A 181 -17.27 -3.05 20.21
N ASP A 182 -15.99 -3.23 20.53
CA ASP A 182 -14.97 -2.19 20.39
C ASP A 182 -14.80 -1.78 18.92
N LEU A 183 -14.74 -2.75 18.00
CA LEU A 183 -14.67 -2.46 16.56
C LEU A 183 -15.87 -1.67 16.08
N LEU A 184 -17.08 -2.01 16.54
CA LEU A 184 -18.32 -1.32 16.17
C LEU A 184 -18.29 0.14 16.65
N GLU A 185 -17.90 0.37 17.88
CA GLU A 185 -17.77 1.72 18.46
C GLU A 185 -16.68 2.53 17.73
N ILE A 186 -15.52 1.95 17.52
CA ILE A 186 -14.42 2.61 16.80
C ILE A 186 -14.86 2.97 15.38
N ALA A 187 -15.54 2.05 14.66
CA ALA A 187 -15.99 2.29 13.30
C ALA A 187 -17.03 3.41 13.23
N TYR A 188 -17.95 3.45 14.19
CA TYR A 188 -18.92 4.53 14.28
C TYR A 188 -18.24 5.86 14.59
N GLN A 189 -17.42 5.93 15.65
CA GLN A 189 -16.84 7.18 16.14
C GLN A 189 -15.78 7.75 15.19
N ARG A 190 -14.98 6.92 14.55
CA ARG A 190 -13.89 7.41 13.70
C ARG A 190 -14.32 7.67 12.26
N LEU A 191 -15.34 6.94 11.75
CA LEU A 191 -15.72 7.02 10.35
C LEU A 191 -17.23 7.31 10.16
N TRP A 192 -18.12 6.41 10.61
CA TRP A 192 -19.48 6.41 10.11
C TRP A 192 -20.28 7.64 10.52
N ARG A 193 -20.15 8.11 11.75
CA ARG A 193 -20.78 9.37 12.17
C ARG A 193 -20.40 10.58 11.31
N HIS A 194 -19.17 10.55 10.76
CA HIS A 194 -18.68 11.60 9.87
C HIS A 194 -19.28 11.47 8.46
N VAL A 195 -19.54 10.22 8.03
CA VAL A 195 -20.27 9.95 6.78
C VAL A 195 -21.70 10.45 6.90
N GLU A 196 -22.40 10.13 7.99
CA GLU A 196 -23.78 10.58 8.24
C GLU A 196 -23.90 12.11 8.36
N ALA A 197 -22.94 12.74 9.03
CA ALA A 197 -22.93 14.19 9.23
C ALA A 197 -22.37 14.99 8.03
N GLY A 198 -21.77 14.31 7.03
CA GLY A 198 -21.07 15.00 5.95
C GLY A 198 -19.83 15.79 6.42
N THR A 199 -19.28 15.46 7.58
CA THR A 199 -18.11 16.14 8.17
C THR A 199 -16.86 15.30 7.97
N MET A 200 -15.72 15.95 7.74
CA MET A 200 -14.45 15.24 7.54
C MET A 200 -13.97 14.61 8.87
N PRO A 201 -13.49 13.35 8.84
CA PRO A 201 -12.89 12.73 10.01
C PRO A 201 -11.56 13.38 10.39
N LYS A 202 -11.00 12.97 11.54
CA LYS A 202 -9.71 13.49 12.02
C LYS A 202 -8.62 13.23 10.98
N LEU A 203 -7.88 14.29 10.63
CA LEU A 203 -6.75 14.21 9.69
C LEU A 203 -5.54 13.60 10.38
N ASP A 204 -4.81 12.80 9.63
CA ASP A 204 -3.47 12.31 9.97
C ASP A 204 -2.39 13.00 9.12
N ALA A 205 -1.13 12.64 9.33
CA ALA A 205 0.00 13.21 8.60
C ALA A 205 0.40 12.39 7.36
N SER A 206 -0.43 11.43 6.94
CA SER A 206 -0.11 10.54 5.83
C SER A 206 -0.11 11.25 4.47
N GLU A 207 0.68 10.71 3.55
CA GLU A 207 0.68 11.15 2.15
C GLU A 207 -0.69 10.91 1.50
N ASP A 208 -1.37 9.84 1.90
CA ASP A 208 -2.68 9.47 1.36
C ASP A 208 -3.74 10.50 1.74
N THR A 209 -3.76 10.96 3.01
CA THR A 209 -4.62 12.08 3.43
C THR A 209 -4.33 13.33 2.60
N ARG A 210 -3.05 13.66 2.37
CA ARG A 210 -2.68 14.83 1.55
C ARG A 210 -3.14 14.70 0.11
N ARG A 211 -2.98 13.51 -0.51
CA ARG A 211 -3.47 13.24 -1.87
C ARG A 211 -4.99 13.35 -1.97
N THR A 212 -5.70 12.82 -1.00
CA THR A 212 -7.16 12.89 -0.94
C THR A 212 -7.64 14.34 -0.84
N LEU A 213 -7.04 15.15 0.04
CA LEU A 213 -7.35 16.57 0.15
C LEU A 213 -7.09 17.33 -1.15
N ALA A 214 -5.98 17.05 -1.84
CA ALA A 214 -5.66 17.64 -3.14
C ALA A 214 -6.71 17.24 -4.20
N SER A 215 -7.14 15.98 -4.22
CA SER A 215 -8.17 15.49 -5.14
C SER A 215 -9.52 16.16 -4.89
N LEU A 216 -9.92 16.33 -3.63
CA LEU A 216 -11.12 17.07 -3.25
C LEU A 216 -11.04 18.54 -3.66
N ALA A 217 -9.89 19.19 -3.45
CA ALA A 217 -9.66 20.57 -3.85
C ALA A 217 -9.76 20.73 -5.37
N ASN A 218 -9.19 19.82 -6.15
CA ASN A 218 -9.27 19.80 -7.61
C ASN A 218 -10.72 19.60 -8.08
N ARG A 219 -11.44 18.64 -7.51
CA ARG A 219 -12.85 18.41 -7.83
C ARG A 219 -13.71 19.63 -7.58
N ARG A 220 -13.48 20.34 -6.48
CA ARG A 220 -14.19 21.57 -6.10
C ARG A 220 -13.65 22.81 -6.82
N ARG A 221 -12.61 22.68 -7.66
CA ARG A 221 -11.96 23.77 -8.42
C ARG A 221 -11.49 24.92 -7.52
N LEU A 222 -10.97 24.60 -6.33
CA LEU A 222 -10.59 25.63 -5.34
C LEU A 222 -9.46 26.55 -5.81
N ALA A 223 -8.63 26.10 -6.75
CA ALA A 223 -7.58 26.96 -7.34
C ALA A 223 -8.12 28.24 -7.99
N ASN A 224 -9.41 28.27 -8.36
CA ASN A 224 -10.07 29.42 -9.00
C ASN A 224 -10.90 30.25 -8.00
N THR A 225 -10.83 29.96 -6.72
CA THR A 225 -11.54 30.71 -5.69
C THR A 225 -10.67 31.84 -5.12
N PRO A 226 -11.27 32.95 -4.64
CA PRO A 226 -10.52 34.01 -3.96
C PRO A 226 -9.79 33.49 -2.72
N HIS A 227 -8.68 34.15 -2.39
CA HIS A 227 -8.00 33.88 -1.13
C HIS A 227 -8.86 34.33 0.05
N LEU A 228 -8.82 33.55 1.14
CA LEU A 228 -9.48 33.91 2.39
C LEU A 228 -8.72 35.03 3.10
N ASP A 229 -9.44 35.93 3.77
CA ASP A 229 -8.82 36.90 4.69
C ASP A 229 -8.49 36.19 6.03
N ALA A 230 -7.20 36.13 6.36
CA ALA A 230 -6.73 35.46 7.57
C ALA A 230 -7.33 36.03 8.87
N ARG A 231 -7.82 37.30 8.84
CA ARG A 231 -8.48 37.92 10.01
C ARG A 231 -9.83 37.27 10.33
N GLU A 232 -10.49 36.70 9.35
CA GLU A 232 -11.74 35.94 9.50
C GLU A 232 -11.52 34.49 9.92
N TYR A 233 -10.26 34.03 9.86
CA TYR A 233 -9.88 32.64 10.12
C TYR A 233 -8.67 32.55 11.08
N PRO A 234 -8.83 33.00 12.35
CA PRO A 234 -7.70 33.04 13.30
C PRO A 234 -7.02 31.68 13.52
N ASP A 235 -7.78 30.58 13.47
CA ASP A 235 -7.24 29.23 13.60
C ASP A 235 -6.27 28.88 12.46
N LEU A 236 -6.55 29.33 11.22
CA LEU A 236 -5.62 29.13 10.09
C LEU A 236 -4.33 29.92 10.28
N SER A 237 -4.41 31.12 10.86
CA SER A 237 -3.24 31.93 11.19
C SER A 237 -2.35 31.24 12.22
N ASP A 238 -2.96 30.68 13.29
CA ASP A 238 -2.22 29.88 14.29
C ASP A 238 -1.58 28.63 13.66
N MET A 239 -2.35 27.87 12.87
CA MET A 239 -1.85 26.69 12.16
C MET A 239 -0.67 27.04 11.24
N ALA A 240 -0.74 28.16 10.50
CA ALA A 240 0.34 28.61 9.60
C ALA A 240 1.61 28.94 10.38
N LEU A 241 1.49 29.63 11.54
CA LEU A 241 2.63 29.93 12.41
C LEU A 241 3.26 28.66 13.00
N ARG A 242 2.44 27.72 13.45
CA ARG A 242 2.91 26.42 13.95
C ARG A 242 3.59 25.59 12.86
N LEU A 243 3.04 25.57 11.65
CA LEU A 243 3.64 24.90 10.49
C LEU A 243 5.03 25.48 10.18
N ARG A 244 5.14 26.82 10.13
CA ARG A 244 6.42 27.52 9.92
C ARG A 244 7.43 27.15 11.01
N GLY A 245 7.01 27.12 12.27
CA GLY A 245 7.86 26.72 13.41
C GLY A 245 8.35 25.27 13.27
N ALA A 246 7.44 24.34 12.91
CA ALA A 246 7.79 22.94 12.72
C ALA A 246 8.77 22.74 11.54
N GLN A 247 8.56 23.45 10.42
CA GLN A 247 9.49 23.41 9.28
C GLN A 247 10.87 23.95 9.63
N ALA A 248 10.94 25.03 10.44
CA ALA A 248 12.21 25.55 10.91
C ALA A 248 12.93 24.56 11.83
N ALA A 249 12.21 23.90 12.75
CA ALA A 249 12.74 22.88 13.63
C ALA A 249 13.23 21.63 12.84
N GLU A 250 12.46 21.18 11.85
CA GLU A 250 12.86 20.08 10.96
C GLU A 250 14.17 20.40 10.21
N LYS A 251 14.26 21.63 9.65
CA LYS A 251 15.46 22.08 8.97
C LYS A 251 16.67 22.07 9.90
N ALA A 252 16.53 22.65 11.10
CA ALA A 252 17.60 22.69 12.11
C ALA A 252 18.03 21.28 12.55
N ALA A 253 17.07 20.36 12.75
CA ALA A 253 17.35 18.98 13.08
C ALA A 253 18.13 18.27 11.95
N LYS A 254 17.74 18.49 10.67
CA LYS A 254 18.45 17.94 9.50
C LYS A 254 19.88 18.46 9.42
N GLU A 255 20.11 19.75 9.67
CA GLU A 255 21.44 20.37 9.70
C GLU A 255 22.29 19.79 10.84
N GLN A 256 21.72 19.61 12.03
CA GLN A 256 22.38 18.98 13.17
C GLN A 256 22.79 17.54 12.88
N VAL A 257 21.88 16.75 12.31
CA VAL A 257 22.17 15.36 11.87
C VAL A 257 23.31 15.35 10.84
N GLY A 258 23.30 16.26 9.88
CA GLY A 258 24.36 16.41 8.89
C GLY A 258 25.72 16.72 9.54
N THR A 259 25.75 17.69 10.46
CA THR A 259 26.97 18.08 11.20
C THR A 259 27.52 16.91 12.02
N LEU A 260 26.66 16.18 12.74
CA LEU A 260 27.06 15.01 13.53
C LEU A 260 27.63 13.89 12.66
N LYS A 261 26.97 13.59 11.53
CA LYS A 261 27.45 12.59 10.55
C LYS A 261 28.87 12.97 10.02
N ASN A 262 29.05 14.23 9.67
CA ASN A 262 30.36 14.73 9.21
C ASN A 262 31.44 14.63 10.31
N ALA A 263 31.09 14.98 11.54
CA ALA A 263 32.03 14.87 12.68
C ALA A 263 32.44 13.42 12.96
N ILE A 264 31.46 12.50 12.97
CA ILE A 264 31.71 11.06 13.13
C ILE A 264 32.57 10.55 11.96
N GLY A 265 32.27 10.93 10.72
CA GLY A 265 33.04 10.57 9.54
C GLY A 265 34.47 11.04 9.62
N ALA A 266 34.73 12.26 10.11
CA ALA A 266 36.08 12.79 10.32
C ALA A 266 36.88 11.98 11.36
N VAL A 267 36.23 11.56 12.46
CA VAL A 267 36.85 10.71 13.47
C VAL A 267 37.19 9.33 12.89
N LEU A 268 36.26 8.68 12.21
CA LEU A 268 36.45 7.38 11.59
C LEU A 268 37.56 7.41 10.53
N LEU A 269 37.60 8.48 9.73
CA LEU A 269 38.67 8.70 8.73
C LEU A 269 40.04 8.84 9.41
N SER A 270 40.13 9.63 10.48
CA SER A 270 41.37 9.83 11.24
C SER A 270 41.84 8.53 11.89
N ALA A 271 40.91 7.70 12.35
CA ALA A 271 41.22 6.41 12.97
C ALA A 271 41.43 5.28 11.93
N ALA A 272 41.31 5.56 10.62
CA ALA A 272 41.30 4.56 9.55
C ALA A 272 40.31 3.41 9.80
N ALA A 273 39.15 3.72 10.42
CA ALA A 273 38.16 2.77 10.84
C ALA A 273 36.93 2.78 9.89
N GLY A 274 36.41 1.60 9.58
CA GLY A 274 35.17 1.43 8.79
C GLY A 274 33.89 1.59 9.60
N GLY A 275 34.00 1.73 10.93
CA GLY A 275 32.87 1.88 11.83
C GLY A 275 33.30 1.92 13.28
N VAL A 276 32.32 1.99 14.20
CA VAL A 276 32.57 1.99 15.65
C VAL A 276 31.41 1.26 16.35
N ASP A 277 31.79 0.46 17.34
CA ASP A 277 30.87 -0.23 18.24
C ASP A 277 30.80 0.50 19.58
N GLY A 278 29.56 0.75 20.04
CA GLY A 278 29.27 1.28 21.37
C GLY A 278 28.41 0.29 22.18
N ASP A 279 28.10 0.65 23.41
CA ASP A 279 27.18 -0.14 24.24
C ASP A 279 25.74 0.04 23.76
N GLY A 280 25.22 -0.99 23.12
CA GLY A 280 23.86 -0.99 22.55
C GLY A 280 23.69 -0.23 21.23
N TRP A 281 24.76 0.27 20.62
CA TRP A 281 24.71 0.93 19.31
C TRP A 281 25.93 0.64 18.45
N ARG A 282 25.78 0.75 17.12
CA ARG A 282 26.87 0.59 16.15
C ARG A 282 26.73 1.62 15.05
N ILE A 283 27.87 2.13 14.57
CA ILE A 283 27.92 2.92 13.35
C ILE A 283 28.83 2.20 12.35
N ASP A 284 28.27 1.89 11.17
CA ASP A 284 29.03 1.36 10.05
C ASP A 284 29.19 2.43 8.97
N TRP A 285 30.37 2.60 8.44
CA TRP A 285 30.66 3.48 7.33
C TRP A 285 30.98 2.65 6.08
N HIS A 286 29.93 2.20 5.41
CA HIS A 286 30.07 1.36 4.23
C HIS A 286 30.44 2.15 2.98
N GLN A 287 31.28 1.54 2.17
CA GLN A 287 31.49 2.01 0.81
C GLN A 287 30.24 1.62 -0.01
N GLN A 288 29.52 2.60 -0.56
CA GLN A 288 28.50 2.28 -1.55
C GLN A 288 29.17 1.68 -2.78
N ALA A 289 28.61 0.58 -3.30
CA ALA A 289 28.94 0.14 -4.64
C ALA A 289 28.67 1.30 -5.62
N GLU A 290 29.59 1.50 -6.56
CA GLU A 290 29.38 2.50 -7.60
C GLU A 290 28.06 2.21 -8.32
N ASN A 291 27.09 3.10 -8.19
CA ASN A 291 25.83 3.01 -8.89
C ASN A 291 26.06 3.56 -10.30
N THR A 292 26.26 2.66 -11.23
CA THR A 292 26.33 2.98 -12.66
C THR A 292 24.90 3.05 -13.19
N LYS A 293 24.43 4.26 -13.48
CA LYS A 293 23.12 4.45 -14.11
C LYS A 293 23.34 4.83 -15.56
N ALA A 294 22.74 4.05 -16.48
CA ALA A 294 22.66 4.46 -17.87
C ALA A 294 21.82 5.76 -17.94
N VAL A 295 22.41 6.79 -18.49
CA VAL A 295 21.71 8.06 -18.72
C VAL A 295 21.35 8.11 -20.18
N ARG A 296 20.03 8.14 -20.45
CA ARG A 296 19.49 8.28 -21.79
C ARG A 296 19.81 9.70 -22.31
N ASP A 297 20.46 9.76 -23.45
CA ASP A 297 20.70 11.03 -24.15
C ASP A 297 19.66 11.15 -25.30
N ASP A 298 18.51 11.72 -24.97
CA ASP A 298 17.39 11.87 -25.91
C ASP A 298 17.76 12.72 -27.14
N ALA A 299 18.69 13.65 -27.00
CA ALA A 299 19.16 14.47 -28.13
C ALA A 299 20.03 13.67 -29.09
N ALA A 300 20.95 12.85 -28.54
CA ALA A 300 21.79 11.96 -29.34
C ALA A 300 20.98 10.86 -30.03
N ILE A 301 19.98 10.29 -29.33
CA ILE A 301 19.05 9.29 -29.88
C ILE A 301 18.23 9.90 -31.03
N ALA A 302 17.66 11.10 -30.86
CA ALA A 302 16.91 11.78 -31.90
C ALA A 302 17.78 12.18 -33.09
N ALA A 303 19.07 12.53 -32.89
CA ALA A 303 20.01 12.80 -33.95
C ALA A 303 20.37 11.52 -34.70
N ALA A 304 20.61 10.42 -34.01
CA ALA A 304 20.89 9.10 -34.60
C ALA A 304 19.69 8.60 -35.42
N TYR A 305 18.48 8.75 -34.91
CA TYR A 305 17.26 8.40 -35.65
C TYR A 305 17.15 9.17 -36.94
N ARG A 306 17.32 10.48 -36.91
CA ARG A 306 17.27 11.33 -38.13
C ARG A 306 18.37 11.04 -39.13
N SER A 307 19.59 10.78 -38.66
CA SER A 307 20.73 10.58 -39.54
C SER A 307 20.82 9.15 -40.10
N LEU A 308 20.40 8.14 -39.35
CA LEU A 308 20.56 6.72 -39.69
C LEU A 308 19.25 6.07 -40.16
N ILE A 309 18.16 6.33 -39.51
CA ILE A 309 16.88 5.62 -39.71
C ILE A 309 15.98 6.35 -40.72
N GLU A 310 15.82 7.65 -40.60
CA GLU A 310 14.94 8.45 -41.50
C GLU A 310 15.33 8.32 -42.97
N PRO A 311 16.61 8.41 -43.39
CA PRO A 311 17.01 8.14 -44.75
C PRO A 311 16.76 6.73 -45.24
N LEU A 312 16.85 5.73 -44.32
CA LEU A 312 16.67 4.30 -44.65
C LEU A 312 15.21 3.95 -44.90
N LEU A 313 14.29 4.60 -44.20
CA LEU A 313 12.85 4.40 -44.44
C LEU A 313 12.43 4.84 -45.85
N LEU A 314 13.22 5.71 -46.52
CA LEU A 314 12.97 6.19 -47.86
C LEU A 314 13.54 5.24 -48.96
N MET A 315 14.40 4.29 -48.57
CA MET A 315 15.14 3.44 -49.54
C MET A 315 14.55 2.04 -49.83
N GLY A 316 13.56 1.61 -49.03
CA GLY A 316 12.92 0.26 -49.15
C GLY A 316 13.59 -0.82 -48.35
N ASP A 317 12.86 -1.91 -48.09
CA ASP A 317 13.09 -2.90 -47.02
C ASP A 317 14.46 -3.66 -47.08
N VAL A 318 14.99 -3.94 -48.26
CA VAL A 318 16.24 -4.70 -48.43
C VAL A 318 17.49 -3.87 -48.08
N SER A 319 17.44 -2.58 -48.28
CA SER A 319 18.52 -1.63 -47.98
C SER A 319 18.61 -1.29 -46.50
N ILE A 320 17.51 -1.31 -45.81
CA ILE A 320 17.42 -1.00 -44.38
C ILE A 320 18.19 -2.02 -43.54
N ARG A 321 17.97 -3.32 -43.78
CA ARG A 321 18.65 -4.39 -43.03
C ARG A 321 20.18 -4.39 -43.23
N GLY A 322 20.62 -4.07 -44.47
CA GLY A 322 22.05 -3.96 -44.78
C GLY A 322 22.70 -2.79 -44.01
N ALA A 323 22.08 -1.62 -44.09
CA ALA A 323 22.62 -0.42 -43.50
C ALA A 323 22.56 -0.44 -41.95
N LEU A 324 21.57 -1.11 -41.34
CA LEU A 324 21.52 -1.33 -39.88
C LEU A 324 22.68 -2.21 -39.41
N ARG A 325 23.03 -3.28 -40.17
CA ARG A 325 24.20 -4.14 -39.89
C ARG A 325 25.50 -3.38 -40.02
N ASP A 326 25.64 -2.54 -41.04
CA ASP A 326 26.83 -1.72 -41.28
C ASP A 326 27.00 -0.67 -40.16
N ALA A 327 25.88 -0.23 -39.57
CA ALA A 327 25.86 0.66 -38.39
C ALA A 327 26.07 -0.10 -37.06
N GLY A 328 26.24 -1.42 -37.09
CA GLY A 328 26.38 -2.24 -35.87
C GLY A 328 25.08 -2.52 -35.14
N ILE A 329 23.93 -2.32 -35.79
CA ILE A 329 22.60 -2.57 -35.25
C ILE A 329 22.08 -3.89 -35.82
N ASP A 330 21.68 -4.81 -34.95
CA ASP A 330 21.08 -6.08 -35.39
C ASP A 330 19.64 -5.83 -35.89
N PRO A 331 19.39 -6.03 -37.22
CA PRO A 331 18.07 -5.75 -37.79
C PRO A 331 16.99 -6.75 -37.38
N ASP A 332 17.35 -7.82 -36.70
CA ASP A 332 16.45 -8.86 -36.21
C ASP A 332 16.11 -8.68 -34.72
N GLN A 333 16.60 -7.62 -34.06
CA GLN A 333 16.19 -7.25 -32.73
C GLN A 333 14.72 -6.77 -32.74
N PRO A 334 13.95 -7.13 -31.65
CA PRO A 334 12.51 -6.84 -31.61
C PRO A 334 12.18 -5.35 -31.56
N ASP A 335 13.13 -4.49 -31.17
CA ASP A 335 12.97 -3.03 -31.18
C ASP A 335 14.27 -2.35 -31.60
N VAL A 336 14.27 -1.75 -32.79
CA VAL A 336 15.41 -1.01 -33.35
C VAL A 336 15.69 0.27 -32.57
N LEU A 337 14.67 0.89 -31.94
CA LEU A 337 14.84 2.04 -31.06
C LEU A 337 15.63 1.69 -29.81
N ASP A 338 15.35 0.54 -29.18
CA ASP A 338 16.10 0.06 -28.02
C ASP A 338 17.58 -0.18 -28.36
N ALA A 339 17.87 -0.66 -29.57
CA ALA A 339 19.24 -0.84 -30.03
C ALA A 339 19.96 0.51 -30.23
N ILE A 340 19.28 1.53 -30.73
CA ILE A 340 19.83 2.89 -30.89
C ILE A 340 20.02 3.54 -29.51
N GLU A 341 19.09 3.35 -28.59
CA GLU A 341 19.20 3.79 -27.19
C GLU A 341 20.42 3.17 -26.50
N ALA A 342 20.65 1.86 -26.70
CA ALA A 342 21.80 1.15 -26.15
C ALA A 342 23.15 1.69 -26.68
N LEU A 343 23.23 2.09 -27.95
CA LEU A 343 24.41 2.66 -28.56
C LEU A 343 24.73 4.09 -28.06
N HIS A 344 23.72 4.84 -27.68
CA HIS A 344 23.84 6.23 -27.22
C HIS A 344 23.65 6.37 -25.70
N ALA A 345 23.48 5.28 -24.96
CA ALA A 345 23.44 5.31 -23.50
C ALA A 345 24.81 5.69 -22.96
N THR A 346 24.88 6.85 -22.31
CA THR A 346 26.10 7.26 -21.58
C THR A 346 26.02 6.74 -20.15
N THR A 347 27.10 6.12 -19.70
CA THR A 347 27.21 5.61 -18.33
C THR A 347 27.70 6.74 -17.42
N LYS A 348 26.85 7.22 -16.50
CA LYS A 348 27.26 8.17 -15.49
C LYS A 348 27.55 7.42 -14.19
N THR A 349 28.83 7.34 -13.84
CA THR A 349 29.26 6.82 -12.53
C THR A 349 29.14 7.93 -11.51
N THR A 350 28.13 7.85 -10.65
CA THR A 350 28.08 8.70 -9.45
C THR A 350 28.86 7.98 -8.36
N GLY A 351 30.07 8.46 -8.10
CA GLY A 351 30.82 8.09 -6.91
C GLY A 351 29.99 8.46 -5.69
N GLY A 352 29.43 7.46 -5.00
CA GLY A 352 28.60 7.69 -3.83
C GLY A 352 29.44 8.16 -2.65
N ALA A 353 29.02 9.25 -2.01
CA ALA A 353 29.46 9.52 -0.66
C ALA A 353 29.18 8.29 0.21
N ARG A 354 30.13 7.88 1.05
CA ARG A 354 29.92 6.73 1.95
C ARG A 354 28.73 6.98 2.86
N PRO A 355 27.62 6.26 2.77
CA PRO A 355 26.53 6.46 3.71
C PRO A 355 26.95 5.93 5.07
N MET A 356 26.69 6.74 6.09
CA MET A 356 26.84 6.34 7.48
C MET A 356 25.52 5.72 7.93
N ARG A 357 25.58 4.50 8.46
CA ARG A 357 24.44 3.81 9.06
C ARG A 357 24.66 3.72 10.57
N LEU A 358 23.65 4.11 11.32
CA LEU A 358 23.58 4.01 12.77
C LEU A 358 22.60 2.90 13.13
N TRP A 359 23.07 1.96 13.95
CA TRP A 359 22.29 0.83 14.41
C TRP A 359 22.10 0.91 15.92
N TRP A 360 20.91 0.60 16.40
CA TRP A 360 20.61 0.50 17.82
C TRP A 360 20.27 -0.94 18.17
N LYS A 361 20.69 -1.39 19.35
CA LYS A 361 20.32 -2.70 19.84
C LYS A 361 18.94 -2.59 20.51
N SER A 362 17.96 -3.36 20.03
CA SER A 362 16.65 -3.41 20.67
C SER A 362 16.77 -3.97 22.08
N GLU A 363 16.21 -3.27 23.07
CA GLU A 363 16.17 -3.73 24.46
C GLU A 363 15.34 -5.01 24.62
N GLU A 364 14.26 -5.17 23.82
CA GLU A 364 13.38 -6.35 23.89
C GLU A 364 13.93 -7.58 23.18
N THR A 365 14.58 -7.43 22.05
CA THR A 365 14.99 -8.57 21.18
C THR A 365 16.48 -8.83 21.18
N GLY A 366 17.29 -7.90 21.66
CA GLY A 366 18.74 -7.97 21.57
C GLY A 366 19.30 -7.90 20.14
N LYS A 367 18.49 -7.68 19.12
CA LYS A 367 18.89 -7.55 17.71
C LYS A 367 19.21 -6.11 17.35
N TRP A 368 20.12 -5.92 16.39
CA TRP A 368 20.43 -4.62 15.80
C TRP A 368 19.30 -4.15 14.87
N GLN A 369 18.85 -2.93 15.04
CA GLN A 369 17.83 -2.26 14.22
C GLN A 369 18.41 -1.05 13.51
#